data_c558079693717630be1bbe989151b531
#
_entry.id   c558079693717630be1bbe989151b531
#
_cell.length_a   1.000
_cell.length_b   1.000
_cell.length_c   1.000
_cell.angle_alpha   90.00
_cell.angle_beta   90.00
_cell.angle_gamma   90.00
#
_symmetry.space_group_name_H-M   'P 1'
#
loop_
_entity.id
_entity.type
_entity.pdbx_description
1 polymer ?
#
loop_
_entity_poly.entity_id
_entity_poly.type
_entity_poly.pdbx_seq_one_letter_code
_entity_poly.pdbx_strand_id
1 'polypeptide(L)'
;MLRVPDVPPPVARAYTPTALPSTTARLLAFLAILVGGLCGGLIGYSVTDLQCGDSDRPAAEAPAEDDDGCATVLGLGAVGGAVIGAGGVAVIAVLVLRAMAEWRRDLEPDEPPAAGGGGAGP
;
A
#
# COMPACT_ATOMS: atom_id res chain seq x y z
N MET A 1 -21.37 56.85 13.02
CA MET A 1 -21.66 55.42 13.31
C MET A 1 -21.35 54.65 12.07
N LEU A 2 -20.19 53.94 12.10
CA LEU A 2 -19.76 53.06 11.00
C LEU A 2 -20.56 51.75 11.08
N ARG A 3 -21.38 51.49 10.08
CA ARG A 3 -22.14 50.25 9.96
C ARG A 3 -21.16 49.15 9.54
N VAL A 4 -20.83 48.22 10.47
CA VAL A 4 -20.04 47.06 10.13
C VAL A 4 -20.87 46.20 9.16
N PRO A 5 -20.33 45.87 7.94
CA PRO A 5 -21.05 45.00 7.03
C PRO A 5 -21.27 43.67 7.66
N ASP A 6 -22.51 43.19 7.61
CA ASP A 6 -22.90 41.85 8.09
C ASP A 6 -22.25 40.81 7.17
N VAL A 7 -21.08 40.33 7.55
CA VAL A 7 -20.42 39.23 6.83
C VAL A 7 -21.10 37.93 7.28
N PRO A 8 -21.81 37.28 6.37
CA PRO A 8 -22.45 36.00 6.76
C PRO A 8 -21.37 35.02 7.25
N PRO A 9 -21.65 34.30 8.35
CA PRO A 9 -20.69 33.34 8.89
C PRO A 9 -20.33 32.32 7.81
N PRO A 10 -19.04 31.93 7.71
CA PRO A 10 -18.65 30.89 6.77
C PRO A 10 -19.46 29.63 7.07
N VAL A 11 -20.24 29.18 6.09
CA VAL A 11 -20.95 27.91 6.19
C VAL A 11 -19.92 26.82 6.48
N ALA A 12 -19.90 26.35 7.72
CA ALA A 12 -19.11 25.22 8.10
C ALA A 12 -19.54 24.05 7.22
N ARG A 13 -18.71 23.69 6.23
CA ARG A 13 -18.90 22.46 5.50
C ARG A 13 -18.83 21.34 6.52
N ALA A 14 -19.95 20.65 6.70
CA ALA A 14 -19.98 19.45 7.48
C ALA A 14 -18.98 18.45 6.85
N TYR A 15 -17.76 18.44 7.37
CA TYR A 15 -16.75 17.47 7.03
C TYR A 15 -17.20 16.16 7.71
N THR A 16 -17.87 15.31 6.95
CA THR A 16 -18.06 13.93 7.36
C THR A 16 -16.70 13.25 7.24
N PRO A 17 -16.05 12.89 8.36
CA PRO A 17 -14.80 12.16 8.33
C PRO A 17 -15.08 10.78 7.75
N THR A 18 -14.95 10.64 6.44
CA THR A 18 -14.94 9.33 5.79
C THR A 18 -13.62 8.68 6.16
N ALA A 19 -13.66 7.73 7.08
CA ALA A 19 -12.51 6.91 7.49
C ALA A 19 -11.97 6.03 6.33
N LEU A 20 -12.61 6.07 5.18
CA LEU A 20 -12.22 5.33 3.98
C LEU A 20 -11.13 6.10 3.23
N PRO A 21 -9.97 5.48 2.96
CA PRO A 21 -8.92 6.07 2.14
C PRO A 21 -9.47 6.39 0.74
N SER A 22 -9.01 7.51 0.15
CA SER A 22 -9.41 7.92 -1.19
C SER A 22 -9.18 6.79 -2.21
N THR A 23 -9.99 6.75 -3.25
CA THR A 23 -9.86 5.75 -4.34
C THR A 23 -8.47 5.78 -4.97
N THR A 24 -7.89 6.97 -5.10
CA THR A 24 -6.52 7.16 -5.60
C THR A 24 -5.48 6.51 -4.71
N ALA A 25 -5.60 6.63 -3.39
CA ALA A 25 -4.68 5.99 -2.45
C ALA A 25 -4.75 4.46 -2.54
N ARG A 26 -5.94 3.90 -2.72
CA ARG A 26 -6.14 2.46 -2.91
C ARG A 26 -5.51 1.96 -4.21
N LEU A 27 -5.69 2.70 -5.32
CA LEU A 27 -5.09 2.39 -6.61
C LEU A 27 -3.58 2.42 -6.54
N LEU A 28 -2.99 3.44 -5.92
CA LEU A 28 -1.54 3.55 -5.76
C LEU A 28 -0.97 2.42 -4.91
N ALA A 29 -1.63 2.07 -3.81
CA ALA A 29 -1.23 0.94 -2.98
C ALA A 29 -1.29 -0.39 -3.74
N PHE A 30 -2.35 -0.60 -4.52
CA PHE A 30 -2.50 -1.78 -5.35
C PHE A 30 -1.40 -1.89 -6.40
N LEU A 31 -1.11 -0.79 -7.12
CA LEU A 31 -0.02 -0.75 -8.11
C LEU A 31 1.34 -1.00 -7.46
N ALA A 32 1.61 -0.44 -6.29
CA ALA A 32 2.85 -0.67 -5.57
C ALA A 32 3.03 -2.15 -5.18
N ILE A 33 1.96 -2.81 -4.74
CA ILE A 33 1.96 -4.24 -4.41
C ILE A 33 2.23 -5.08 -5.66
N LEU A 34 1.62 -4.75 -6.81
CA LEU A 34 1.87 -5.45 -8.06
C LEU A 34 3.33 -5.32 -8.51
N VAL A 35 3.88 -4.12 -8.44
CA VAL A 35 5.29 -3.87 -8.79
C VAL A 35 6.22 -4.63 -7.83
N GLY A 36 5.94 -4.59 -6.53
CA GLY A 36 6.70 -5.33 -5.52
C GLY A 36 6.66 -6.84 -5.75
N GLY A 37 5.49 -7.38 -6.11
CA GLY A 37 5.33 -8.78 -6.45
C GLY A 37 6.09 -9.17 -7.72
N LEU A 38 6.02 -8.35 -8.76
CA LEU A 38 6.74 -8.57 -10.01
C LEU A 38 8.26 -8.57 -9.79
N CYS A 39 8.78 -7.56 -9.12
CA CYS A 39 10.22 -7.48 -8.81
C CYS A 39 10.67 -8.66 -7.94
N GLY A 40 9.91 -9.00 -6.89
CA GLY A 40 10.19 -10.15 -6.03
C GLY A 40 10.17 -11.47 -6.80
N GLY A 41 9.20 -11.64 -7.70
CA GLY A 41 9.10 -12.82 -8.57
C GLY A 41 10.28 -12.96 -9.51
N LEU A 42 10.73 -11.88 -10.15
CA LEU A 42 11.92 -11.88 -11.02
C LEU A 42 13.20 -12.21 -10.24
N ILE A 43 13.36 -11.67 -9.05
CA ILE A 43 14.51 -11.99 -8.19
C ILE A 43 14.46 -13.47 -7.78
N GLY A 44 13.31 -13.96 -7.32
CA GLY A 44 13.12 -15.35 -6.94
C GLY A 44 13.39 -16.31 -8.11
N TYR A 45 12.92 -15.96 -9.31
CA TYR A 45 13.21 -16.71 -10.52
C TYR A 45 14.71 -16.76 -10.79
N SER A 46 15.38 -15.60 -10.82
CA SER A 46 16.81 -15.50 -11.16
C SER A 46 17.70 -16.25 -10.15
N VAL A 47 17.38 -16.17 -8.85
CA VAL A 47 18.13 -16.89 -7.80
C VAL A 47 17.98 -18.40 -7.98
N THR A 48 16.76 -18.84 -8.30
CA THR A 48 16.50 -20.28 -8.50
C THR A 48 17.11 -20.78 -9.80
N ASP A 49 17.11 -20.00 -10.85
CA ASP A 49 17.73 -20.30 -12.13
C ASP A 49 19.25 -20.55 -11.98
N LEU A 50 19.91 -19.72 -11.18
CA LEU A 50 21.33 -19.90 -10.86
C LEU A 50 21.62 -21.20 -10.07
N GLN A 51 20.64 -21.69 -9.31
CA GLN A 51 20.78 -22.94 -8.56
C GLN A 51 20.47 -24.18 -9.40
N CYS A 52 19.58 -24.03 -10.39
CA CYS A 52 19.22 -25.07 -11.34
C CYS A 52 20.21 -25.16 -12.53
N GLY A 53 20.78 -24.03 -12.92
CA GLY A 53 21.76 -23.97 -14.01
C GLY A 53 23.13 -24.40 -13.50
N ASP A 54 23.54 -25.65 -13.80
CA ASP A 54 24.95 -26.01 -13.80
C ASP A 54 25.65 -25.12 -14.83
N SER A 55 26.35 -24.10 -14.37
CA SER A 55 26.99 -23.05 -15.20
C SER A 55 28.06 -23.54 -16.14
N ASP A 56 28.35 -24.83 -16.19
CA ASP A 56 29.41 -25.46 -16.98
C ASP A 56 28.92 -26.41 -18.07
N ARG A 57 27.61 -26.56 -18.30
CA ARG A 57 27.11 -27.44 -19.38
C ARG A 57 26.77 -26.62 -20.62
N PRO A 58 27.46 -26.82 -21.77
CA PRO A 58 27.06 -26.20 -23.02
C PRO A 58 25.65 -26.66 -23.37
N ALA A 59 24.80 -25.69 -23.75
CA ALA A 59 23.35 -25.88 -23.97
C ALA A 59 22.98 -26.92 -25.07
N ALA A 60 23.94 -27.61 -25.65
CA ALA A 60 23.76 -28.63 -26.71
C ALA A 60 23.64 -30.06 -26.18
N GLU A 61 23.87 -30.33 -24.89
CA GLU A 61 23.93 -31.68 -24.32
C GLU A 61 23.04 -31.90 -23.08
N ALA A 62 22.00 -31.09 -22.91
CA ALA A 62 21.01 -31.36 -21.88
C ALA A 62 20.06 -32.48 -22.36
N PRO A 63 20.05 -33.68 -21.73
CA PRO A 63 19.00 -34.63 -21.98
C PRO A 63 17.66 -34.09 -21.53
N ALA A 64 16.69 -34.17 -22.42
CA ALA A 64 15.35 -33.56 -22.26
C ALA A 64 14.46 -34.20 -21.15
N GLU A 65 14.98 -35.05 -20.29
CA GLU A 65 14.21 -35.82 -19.33
C GLU A 65 14.29 -35.32 -17.85
N ASP A 66 15.19 -34.37 -17.54
CA ASP A 66 15.32 -33.82 -16.18
C ASP A 66 14.72 -32.39 -16.06
N ASP A 67 14.01 -31.92 -17.09
CA ASP A 67 13.52 -30.53 -17.18
C ASP A 67 12.32 -30.25 -16.25
N ASP A 68 11.52 -31.26 -15.94
CA ASP A 68 10.29 -31.11 -15.12
C ASP A 68 10.59 -30.71 -13.66
N GLY A 69 11.70 -31.18 -13.10
CA GLY A 69 12.10 -30.86 -11.73
C GLY A 69 12.55 -29.40 -11.57
N CYS A 70 13.39 -28.94 -12.50
CA CYS A 70 13.91 -27.57 -12.46
C CYS A 70 12.83 -26.54 -12.81
N ALA A 71 11.96 -26.80 -13.77
CA ALA A 71 10.82 -25.94 -14.11
C ALA A 71 9.89 -25.73 -12.91
N THR A 72 9.64 -26.78 -12.13
CA THR A 72 8.82 -26.71 -10.91
C THR A 72 9.50 -25.85 -9.85
N VAL A 73 10.80 -26.03 -9.62
CA VAL A 73 11.56 -25.26 -8.62
C VAL A 73 11.67 -23.79 -9.03
N LEU A 74 11.89 -23.48 -10.33
CA LEU A 74 11.86 -22.13 -10.89
C LEU A 74 10.50 -21.45 -10.64
N GLY A 75 9.40 -22.18 -10.91
CA GLY A 75 8.04 -21.69 -10.66
C GLY A 75 7.81 -21.38 -9.19
N LEU A 76 8.22 -22.26 -8.30
CA LEU A 76 8.11 -22.04 -6.85
C LEU A 76 8.97 -20.88 -6.37
N GLY A 77 10.18 -20.71 -6.91
CA GLY A 77 11.06 -19.58 -6.63
C GLY A 77 10.44 -18.24 -7.06
N ALA A 78 9.87 -18.19 -8.25
CA ALA A 78 9.19 -17.03 -8.77
C ALA A 78 7.95 -16.67 -7.92
N VAL A 79 7.10 -17.64 -7.61
CA VAL A 79 5.90 -17.42 -6.78
C VAL A 79 6.28 -17.03 -5.36
N GLY A 80 7.23 -17.72 -4.74
CA GLY A 80 7.72 -17.39 -3.40
C GLY A 80 8.28 -15.99 -3.32
N GLY A 81 9.12 -15.61 -4.29
CA GLY A 81 9.66 -14.26 -4.42
C GLY A 81 8.56 -13.20 -4.61
N ALA A 82 7.56 -13.50 -5.43
CA ALA A 82 6.43 -12.59 -5.65
C ALA A 82 5.61 -12.38 -4.39
N VAL A 83 5.34 -13.43 -3.62
CA VAL A 83 4.59 -13.34 -2.36
C VAL A 83 5.35 -12.54 -1.30
N ILE A 84 6.66 -12.78 -1.17
CA ILE A 84 7.51 -12.03 -0.23
C ILE A 84 7.60 -10.57 -0.64
N GLY A 85 7.80 -10.27 -1.92
CA GLY A 85 7.89 -8.92 -2.46
C GLY A 85 6.58 -8.14 -2.29
N ALA A 86 5.47 -8.71 -2.70
CA ALA A 86 4.14 -8.09 -2.55
C ALA A 86 3.76 -7.91 -1.08
N GLY A 87 4.00 -8.93 -0.25
CA GLY A 87 3.70 -8.91 1.19
C GLY A 87 4.52 -7.86 1.93
N GLY A 88 5.82 -7.74 1.62
CA GLY A 88 6.69 -6.71 2.20
C GLY A 88 6.19 -5.31 1.90
N VAL A 89 5.86 -5.03 0.63
CA VAL A 89 5.29 -3.72 0.22
C VAL A 89 3.96 -3.46 0.91
N ALA A 90 3.08 -4.47 1.01
CA ALA A 90 1.79 -4.32 1.68
C ALA A 90 1.94 -3.94 3.15
N VAL A 91 2.84 -4.58 3.89
CA VAL A 91 3.13 -4.26 5.30
C VAL A 91 3.62 -2.82 5.44
N ILE A 92 4.59 -2.41 4.60
CA ILE A 92 5.10 -1.03 4.62
C ILE A 92 3.99 -0.03 4.31
N ALA A 93 3.14 -0.30 3.31
CA ALA A 93 2.02 0.57 2.96
C ALA A 93 1.04 0.76 4.12
N VAL A 94 0.72 -0.32 4.85
CA VAL A 94 -0.16 -0.25 6.04
C VAL A 94 0.48 0.58 7.15
N LEU A 95 1.78 0.38 7.42
CA LEU A 95 2.49 1.12 8.46
C LEU A 95 2.57 2.62 8.13
N VAL A 96 2.86 2.97 6.89
CA VAL A 96 2.91 4.38 6.43
C VAL A 96 1.54 5.02 6.53
N LEU A 97 0.47 4.34 6.09
CA LEU A 97 -0.89 4.86 6.18
C LEU A 97 -1.31 5.07 7.65
N ARG A 98 -0.90 4.17 8.53
CA ARG A 98 -1.17 4.30 9.96
C ARG A 98 -0.43 5.49 10.58
N ALA A 99 0.86 5.65 10.27
CA ALA A 99 1.67 6.78 10.72
C ALA A 99 1.09 8.13 10.24
N MET A 100 0.67 8.20 8.97
CA MET A 100 0.05 9.42 8.43
C MET A 100 -1.32 9.73 9.09
N ALA A 101 -2.09 8.72 9.45
CA ALA A 101 -3.36 8.91 10.15
C ALA A 101 -3.15 9.48 11.56
N GLU A 102 -2.08 9.07 12.23
CA GLU A 102 -1.71 9.57 13.56
C GLU A 102 -1.24 11.03 13.49
N TRP A 103 -0.37 11.35 12.54
CA TRP A 103 0.09 12.74 12.29
C TRP A 103 -1.05 13.71 11.97
N ARG A 104 -2.07 13.26 11.28
CA ARG A 104 -3.24 14.11 11.02
C ARG A 104 -4.03 14.45 12.26
N ARG A 105 -4.09 13.56 13.23
CA ARG A 105 -4.77 13.81 14.51
C ARG A 105 -4.04 14.86 15.33
N ASP A 106 -2.71 14.85 15.31
CA ASP A 106 -1.88 15.81 16.04
C ASP A 106 -1.92 17.22 15.42
N LEU A 107 -2.26 17.33 14.15
CA LEU A 107 -2.38 18.61 13.44
C LEU A 107 -3.79 19.20 13.50
N GLU A 108 -4.79 18.45 13.95
CA GLU A 108 -6.12 18.96 14.24
C GLU A 108 -6.08 19.55 15.66
N PRO A 109 -6.04 20.91 15.81
CA PRO A 109 -6.13 21.51 17.13
C PRO A 109 -7.42 21.02 17.79
N ASP A 110 -7.35 20.67 19.07
CA ASP A 110 -8.53 20.42 19.90
C ASP A 110 -9.45 21.62 19.76
N GLU A 111 -10.37 21.56 18.82
CA GLU A 111 -11.46 22.52 18.74
C GLU A 111 -12.27 22.33 20.02
N PRO A 112 -12.28 23.33 20.90
CA PRO A 112 -12.99 23.19 22.15
C PRO A 112 -14.43 22.80 21.82
N PRO A 113 -15.01 21.84 22.54
CA PRO A 113 -16.38 21.43 22.29
C PRO A 113 -17.22 22.69 22.26
N ALA A 114 -17.90 22.93 21.14
CA ALA A 114 -18.75 24.09 20.94
C ALA A 114 -19.64 24.22 22.18
N ALA A 115 -19.35 25.23 23.00
CA ALA A 115 -19.99 25.47 24.24
C ALA A 115 -21.49 25.56 24.00
N GLY A 116 -22.19 24.48 24.37
CA GLY A 116 -23.57 24.45 24.77
C GLY A 116 -24.57 25.20 23.89
N GLY A 117 -25.17 24.54 23.01
CA GLY A 117 -26.59 24.69 22.84
C GLY A 117 -27.32 24.15 24.06
N GLY A 118 -27.32 24.86 25.14
CA GLY A 118 -28.26 24.63 26.23
C GLY A 118 -29.67 24.88 25.69
N GLY A 119 -30.30 23.86 25.19
CA GLY A 119 -31.72 23.84 24.93
C GLY A 119 -32.45 23.91 26.24
N ALA A 120 -32.80 25.13 26.66
CA ALA A 120 -33.86 25.31 27.60
C ALA A 120 -35.17 24.92 26.92
N GLY A 121 -35.60 23.70 27.12
CA GLY A 121 -36.97 23.29 26.91
C GLY A 121 -37.82 23.79 28.08
N PRO A 122 -39.05 24.23 27.82
CA PRO A 122 -39.99 24.64 28.85
C PRO A 122 -40.45 23.46 29.69
#